data_7c7170985616f48b808a58688b5cdec8
#
_entry.id   7c7170985616f48b808a58688b5cdec8
#
_cell.length_a   1.000
_cell.length_b   1.000
_cell.length_c   1.000
_cell.angle_alpha   90.00
_cell.angle_beta   90.00
_cell.angle_gamma   90.00
#
_symmetry.space_group_name_H-M   'P 1'
#
loop_
_entity.id
_entity.type
_entity.pdbx_description
1 polymer ?
#
loop_
_entity_poly.entity_id
_entity_poly.type
_entity_poly.pdbx_seq_one_letter_code
_entity_poly.pdbx_strand_id
1 'polypeptide(L)'
;MKSILIDRNRRLRDDPGTGHNRWHPDIEPIIEVAPGEDVLLETRDASDGQVKPGMRFEDLAGHDKKAGHPLTGPVFVKGAQPGDVLEVEFVELTAQRHGWTVIRPGAGFLRDIFDARFLAHWEVDGGFARSVQIPGVRIPEGIFMGTAGVAPSPEQMLAWSAREADLVRRGGIALLPDAQDAVPPHEPIASTGLRTMPPRENG
;
A
#
# COMPACT_ATOMS: atom_id res chain seq x y z
N MET A 1 12.44 -20.80 -7.92
CA MET A 1 12.03 -19.56 -7.23
C MET A 1 10.52 -19.41 -7.42
N LYS A 2 9.76 -19.27 -6.36
CA LYS A 2 8.31 -19.01 -6.41
C LYS A 2 8.07 -17.53 -6.71
N SER A 3 6.91 -17.20 -7.28
CA SER A 3 6.61 -15.82 -7.65
C SER A 3 5.14 -15.49 -7.53
N ILE A 4 4.84 -14.23 -7.24
CA ILE A 4 3.53 -13.62 -7.41
C ILE A 4 3.70 -12.50 -8.44
N LEU A 5 3.10 -12.70 -9.62
CA LEU A 5 3.13 -11.74 -10.72
C LEU A 5 1.79 -11.05 -10.83
N ILE A 6 1.79 -9.78 -11.20
CA ILE A 6 0.57 -8.98 -11.34
C ILE A 6 0.33 -8.58 -12.81
N ASP A 7 -0.93 -8.47 -13.19
CA ASP A 7 -1.28 -7.76 -14.42
C ASP A 7 -1.34 -6.25 -14.13
N ARG A 8 -0.38 -5.50 -14.64
CA ARG A 8 -0.28 -4.03 -14.43
C ARG A 8 -1.40 -3.22 -15.09
N ASN A 9 -2.21 -3.86 -15.95
CA ASN A 9 -3.37 -3.24 -16.57
C ASN A 9 -4.66 -3.46 -15.77
N ARG A 10 -4.60 -4.32 -14.75
CA ARG A 10 -5.75 -4.65 -13.89
C ARG A 10 -5.53 -4.07 -12.50
N ARG A 11 -6.61 -3.61 -11.90
CA ARG A 11 -6.64 -3.23 -10.48
C ARG A 11 -6.67 -4.48 -9.61
N LEU A 12 -6.29 -4.35 -8.33
CA LEU A 12 -6.36 -5.47 -7.39
C LEU A 12 -7.76 -6.11 -7.34
N ARG A 13 -8.81 -5.30 -7.37
CA ARG A 13 -10.20 -5.79 -7.37
C ARG A 13 -10.51 -6.72 -8.54
N ASP A 14 -9.89 -6.49 -9.69
CA ASP A 14 -10.07 -7.27 -10.91
C ASP A 14 -9.05 -8.42 -11.02
N ASP A 15 -8.09 -8.50 -10.09
CA ASP A 15 -7.01 -9.48 -10.02
C ASP A 15 -6.72 -9.88 -8.56
N PRO A 16 -7.77 -10.34 -7.81
CA PRO A 16 -7.68 -10.52 -6.35
C PRO A 16 -6.79 -11.68 -5.91
N GLY A 17 -6.42 -12.57 -6.85
CA GLY A 17 -5.47 -13.67 -6.61
C GLY A 17 -4.01 -13.24 -6.47
N THR A 18 -3.69 -11.96 -6.53
CA THR A 18 -2.31 -11.46 -6.48
C THR A 18 -2.00 -10.64 -5.22
N GLY A 19 -3.02 -10.35 -4.39
CA GLY A 19 -2.81 -9.49 -3.23
C GLY A 19 -4.06 -9.21 -2.43
N HIS A 20 -3.93 -8.25 -1.51
CA HIS A 20 -5.02 -7.84 -0.63
C HIS A 20 -4.87 -6.35 -0.24
N ASN A 21 -5.97 -5.77 0.27
CA ASN A 21 -5.98 -4.41 0.80
C ASN A 21 -6.46 -4.35 2.27
N ARG A 22 -6.38 -5.48 2.97
CA ARG A 22 -6.69 -5.59 4.40
C ARG A 22 -5.61 -6.40 5.10
N TRP A 23 -5.29 -6.01 6.33
CA TRP A 23 -4.53 -6.83 7.25
C TRP A 23 -5.52 -7.76 7.95
N HIS A 24 -5.42 -9.06 7.70
CA HIS A 24 -6.25 -10.07 8.36
C HIS A 24 -5.56 -11.43 8.34
N PRO A 25 -5.56 -12.17 9.47
CA PRO A 25 -4.89 -13.47 9.54
C PRO A 25 -5.55 -14.56 8.67
N ASP A 26 -6.83 -14.42 8.34
CA ASP A 26 -7.61 -15.41 7.57
C ASP A 26 -7.54 -15.19 6.05
N ILE A 27 -6.72 -14.23 5.57
CA ILE A 27 -6.45 -14.13 4.13
C ILE A 27 -5.56 -15.29 3.73
N GLU A 28 -6.07 -16.13 2.84
CA GLU A 28 -5.35 -17.31 2.35
C GLU A 28 -4.04 -16.91 1.68
N PRO A 29 -2.91 -17.55 2.05
CA PRO A 29 -1.64 -17.32 1.40
C PRO A 29 -1.66 -17.72 -0.09
N ILE A 30 -1.07 -16.89 -0.92
CA ILE A 30 -0.95 -17.16 -2.36
C ILE A 30 0.15 -18.16 -2.65
N ILE A 31 1.25 -18.06 -1.90
CA ILE A 31 2.39 -18.99 -1.98
C ILE A 31 2.87 -19.36 -0.58
N GLU A 32 3.54 -20.49 -0.51
CA GLU A 32 4.17 -21.01 0.70
C GLU A 32 5.67 -21.19 0.48
N VAL A 33 6.50 -20.77 1.43
CA VAL A 33 7.96 -20.83 1.36
C VAL A 33 8.56 -21.47 2.61
N ALA A 34 9.72 -22.10 2.47
CA ALA A 34 10.56 -22.44 3.62
C ALA A 34 11.45 -21.23 3.98
N PRO A 35 11.94 -21.11 5.22
CA PRO A 35 12.96 -20.14 5.56
C PRO A 35 14.18 -20.24 4.64
N GLY A 36 14.67 -19.09 4.16
CA GLY A 36 15.81 -19.01 3.24
C GLY A 36 15.48 -19.23 1.76
N GLU A 37 14.21 -19.43 1.39
CA GLU A 37 13.81 -19.46 -0.01
C GLU A 37 13.61 -18.04 -0.57
N ASP A 38 14.21 -17.78 -1.74
CA ASP A 38 13.95 -16.55 -2.50
C ASP A 38 12.58 -16.58 -3.18
N VAL A 39 11.92 -15.42 -3.17
CA VAL A 39 10.63 -15.20 -3.85
C VAL A 39 10.68 -13.95 -4.70
N LEU A 40 10.00 -13.97 -5.83
CA LEU A 40 9.79 -12.79 -6.67
C LEU A 40 8.36 -12.26 -6.45
N LEU A 41 8.25 -11.03 -5.99
CA LEU A 41 6.97 -10.35 -5.75
C LEU A 41 6.88 -9.11 -6.64
N GLU A 42 5.98 -9.10 -7.62
CA GLU A 42 5.61 -7.87 -8.29
C GLU A 42 4.59 -7.11 -7.44
N THR A 43 4.79 -5.80 -7.28
CA THR A 43 3.94 -4.97 -6.43
C THR A 43 3.22 -3.89 -7.23
N ARG A 44 2.01 -3.55 -6.78
CA ARG A 44 1.23 -2.43 -7.30
C ARG A 44 1.68 -1.14 -6.61
N ASP A 45 1.54 -0.01 -7.31
CA ASP A 45 1.75 1.28 -6.65
C ASP A 45 0.63 1.59 -5.64
N ALA A 46 0.90 2.55 -4.76
CA ALA A 46 -0.02 2.94 -3.69
C ALA A 46 -1.43 3.37 -4.15
N SER A 47 -1.58 3.71 -5.44
CA SER A 47 -2.87 4.09 -6.03
C SER A 47 -3.59 2.93 -6.72
N ASP A 48 -3.04 1.72 -6.67
CA ASP A 48 -3.55 0.56 -7.45
C ASP A 48 -3.56 0.85 -8.97
N GLY A 49 -2.51 1.51 -9.46
CA GLY A 49 -2.34 1.84 -10.86
C GLY A 49 -3.30 2.91 -11.40
N GLN A 50 -3.95 3.68 -10.55
CA GLN A 50 -4.92 4.70 -10.98
C GLN A 50 -4.25 5.96 -11.52
N VAL A 51 -3.04 6.28 -11.06
CA VAL A 51 -2.28 7.43 -11.55
C VAL A 51 -1.45 7.01 -12.76
N LYS A 52 -1.83 7.47 -13.93
CA LYS A 52 -1.18 7.14 -15.19
C LYS A 52 -0.25 8.26 -15.66
N PRO A 53 0.80 7.95 -16.45
CA PRO A 53 1.62 8.98 -17.08
C PRO A 53 0.78 10.02 -17.84
N GLY A 54 1.12 11.29 -17.66
CA GLY A 54 0.46 12.40 -18.35
C GLY A 54 -0.84 12.90 -17.72
N MET A 55 -1.35 12.25 -16.68
CA MET A 55 -2.49 12.77 -15.91
C MET A 55 -2.13 14.11 -15.24
N ARG A 56 -3.13 14.99 -15.12
CA ARG A 56 -3.03 16.23 -14.35
C ARG A 56 -3.69 16.04 -13.00
N PHE A 57 -3.48 16.98 -12.09
CA PHE A 57 -4.10 16.90 -10.76
C PHE A 57 -5.64 16.80 -10.82
N GLU A 58 -6.27 17.49 -11.77
CA GLU A 58 -7.73 17.51 -11.96
C GLU A 58 -8.29 16.11 -12.31
N ASP A 59 -7.50 15.31 -13.02
CA ASP A 59 -7.88 13.95 -13.42
C ASP A 59 -7.99 13.00 -12.22
N LEU A 60 -7.43 13.39 -11.06
CA LEU A 60 -7.54 12.65 -9.81
C LEU A 60 -8.92 12.79 -9.13
N ALA A 61 -9.83 13.56 -9.66
CA ALA A 61 -11.19 13.73 -9.10
C ALA A 61 -11.95 12.40 -9.03
N GLY A 62 -11.72 11.49 -10.00
CA GLY A 62 -12.29 10.14 -10.04
C GLY A 62 -11.48 9.07 -9.30
N HIS A 63 -10.41 9.46 -8.59
CA HIS A 63 -9.53 8.51 -7.91
C HIS A 63 -10.23 7.84 -6.72
N ASP A 64 -10.33 6.54 -6.77
CA ASP A 64 -10.85 5.73 -5.67
C ASP A 64 -9.81 5.61 -4.57
N LYS A 65 -9.94 6.46 -3.55
CA LYS A 65 -9.02 6.49 -2.40
C LYS A 65 -9.12 5.23 -1.52
N LYS A 66 -10.19 4.44 -1.68
CA LYS A 66 -10.44 3.25 -0.88
C LYS A 66 -9.64 2.04 -1.38
N ALA A 67 -9.23 2.06 -2.64
CA ALA A 67 -8.39 1.04 -3.26
C ALA A 67 -6.89 1.23 -3.00
N GLY A 68 -6.52 2.27 -2.26
CA GLY A 68 -5.10 2.60 -2.01
C GLY A 68 -4.36 1.56 -1.18
N HIS A 69 -3.04 1.51 -1.41
CA HIS A 69 -2.07 0.66 -0.73
C HIS A 69 -2.35 -0.85 -0.84
N PRO A 70 -2.53 -1.40 -2.05
CA PRO A 70 -2.61 -2.84 -2.23
C PRO A 70 -1.27 -3.48 -1.87
N LEU A 71 -1.33 -4.63 -1.21
CA LEU A 71 -0.18 -5.46 -0.85
C LEU A 71 -0.19 -6.74 -1.68
N THR A 72 0.98 -7.15 -2.16
CA THR A 72 1.19 -8.44 -2.81
C THR A 72 1.40 -9.52 -1.76
N GLY A 73 0.72 -10.64 -1.89
CA GLY A 73 0.71 -11.72 -0.92
C GLY A 73 -0.69 -12.01 -0.39
N PRO A 74 -0.83 -12.72 0.74
CA PRO A 74 0.22 -13.10 1.70
C PRO A 74 1.16 -14.20 1.19
N VAL A 75 2.33 -14.27 1.81
CA VAL A 75 3.30 -15.37 1.68
C VAL A 75 3.32 -16.13 2.99
N PHE A 76 3.03 -17.43 2.97
CA PHE A 76 3.13 -18.27 4.15
C PHE A 76 4.56 -18.76 4.35
N VAL A 77 5.13 -18.55 5.54
CA VAL A 77 6.46 -19.04 5.90
C VAL A 77 6.34 -20.29 6.76
N LYS A 78 6.81 -21.41 6.23
CA LYS A 78 6.76 -22.72 6.93
C LYS A 78 7.46 -22.68 8.27
N GLY A 79 6.77 -23.15 9.30
CA GLY A 79 7.33 -23.27 10.65
C GLY A 79 7.32 -21.98 11.45
N ALA A 80 7.07 -20.82 10.86
CA ALA A 80 6.94 -19.58 11.62
C ALA A 80 5.68 -19.61 12.50
N GLN A 81 5.82 -19.14 13.72
CA GLN A 81 4.75 -19.11 14.73
C GLN A 81 4.54 -17.68 15.26
N PRO A 82 3.33 -17.35 15.74
CA PRO A 82 3.11 -16.10 16.44
C PRO A 82 4.10 -15.92 17.61
N GLY A 83 4.80 -14.78 17.61
CA GLY A 83 5.87 -14.47 18.56
C GLY A 83 7.29 -14.61 17.98
N ASP A 84 7.45 -15.26 16.85
CA ASP A 84 8.72 -15.31 16.14
C ASP A 84 9.05 -13.94 15.51
N VAL A 85 10.33 -13.70 15.31
CA VAL A 85 10.82 -12.56 14.52
C VAL A 85 11.09 -13.05 13.11
N LEU A 86 10.39 -12.45 12.13
CA LEU A 86 10.61 -12.70 10.72
C LEU A 86 11.62 -11.69 10.18
N GLU A 87 12.77 -12.18 9.69
CA GLU A 87 13.75 -11.40 8.94
C GLU A 87 13.42 -11.48 7.45
N VAL A 88 13.23 -10.33 6.80
CA VAL A 88 12.99 -10.23 5.36
C VAL A 88 14.13 -9.45 4.72
N GLU A 89 14.94 -10.14 3.92
CA GLU A 89 16.01 -9.52 3.14
C GLU A 89 15.49 -9.13 1.75
N PHE A 90 15.60 -7.84 1.40
CA PHE A 90 15.34 -7.37 0.05
C PHE A 90 16.59 -7.51 -0.81
N VAL A 91 16.76 -8.66 -1.45
CA VAL A 91 17.94 -9.00 -2.24
C VAL A 91 18.04 -8.10 -3.48
N GLU A 92 16.94 -7.83 -4.13
CA GLU A 92 16.87 -6.96 -5.31
C GLU A 92 15.54 -6.20 -5.34
N LEU A 93 15.61 -4.92 -5.66
CA LEU A 93 14.46 -4.05 -5.86
C LEU A 93 14.57 -3.38 -7.22
N THR A 94 13.58 -3.58 -8.08
CA THR A 94 13.52 -2.96 -9.41
C THR A 94 12.36 -1.99 -9.48
N ALA A 95 12.65 -0.70 -9.65
CA ALA A 95 11.62 0.32 -9.81
C ALA A 95 10.97 0.27 -11.20
N GLN A 96 9.72 0.69 -11.27
CA GLN A 96 9.08 1.04 -12.54
C GLN A 96 9.70 2.35 -13.09
N ARG A 97 9.70 2.50 -14.42
CA ARG A 97 10.23 3.72 -15.07
C ARG A 97 9.40 4.98 -14.82
N HIS A 98 8.19 4.83 -14.34
CA HIS A 98 7.30 5.92 -14.02
C HIS A 98 6.96 5.93 -12.54
N GLY A 99 7.14 7.08 -11.91
CA GLY A 99 6.69 7.39 -10.56
C GLY A 99 5.84 8.66 -10.54
N TRP A 100 5.22 8.93 -9.40
CA TRP A 100 4.44 10.16 -9.22
C TRP A 100 4.45 10.59 -7.75
N THR A 101 4.32 11.89 -7.55
CA THR A 101 4.10 12.50 -6.22
C THR A 101 2.98 13.51 -6.29
N VAL A 102 2.25 13.69 -5.20
CA VAL A 102 1.09 14.56 -5.18
C VAL A 102 1.04 15.40 -3.89
N ILE A 103 0.74 16.69 -4.03
CA ILE A 103 0.29 17.54 -2.93
C ILE A 103 -1.22 17.67 -3.07
N ARG A 104 -1.93 17.35 -1.98
CA ARG A 104 -3.39 17.47 -1.91
C ARG A 104 -3.75 18.35 -0.71
N PRO A 105 -4.67 19.31 -0.88
CA PRO A 105 -5.16 20.11 0.26
C PRO A 105 -5.63 19.21 1.41
N GLY A 106 -5.22 19.54 2.61
CA GLY A 106 -5.58 18.81 3.81
C GLY A 106 -4.93 17.43 3.99
N ALA A 107 -3.90 17.06 3.17
CA ALA A 107 -3.20 15.79 3.27
C ALA A 107 -1.69 15.98 3.50
N GLY A 108 -1.08 15.01 4.19
CA GLY A 108 0.34 15.02 4.50
C GLY A 108 0.70 15.79 5.78
N PHE A 109 1.97 15.68 6.18
CA PHE A 109 2.46 16.30 7.43
C PHE A 109 2.57 17.84 7.38
N LEU A 110 2.70 18.40 6.17
CA LEU A 110 2.84 19.85 5.95
C LEU A 110 1.57 20.47 5.35
N ARG A 111 0.40 19.88 5.62
CA ARG A 111 -0.89 20.28 5.06
C ARG A 111 -1.37 21.67 5.47
N ASP A 112 -0.85 22.19 6.56
CA ASP A 112 -1.06 23.54 7.08
C ASP A 112 -0.19 24.61 6.40
N ILE A 113 0.89 24.18 5.73
CA ILE A 113 1.83 25.03 5.01
C ILE A 113 1.60 24.93 3.50
N PHE A 114 1.36 23.73 2.98
CA PHE A 114 1.18 23.46 1.56
C PHE A 114 -0.25 22.98 1.28
N ASP A 115 -1.10 23.87 0.84
CA ASP A 115 -2.48 23.60 0.43
C ASP A 115 -2.64 23.53 -1.11
N ALA A 116 -1.56 23.72 -1.85
CA ALA A 116 -1.57 23.70 -3.30
C ALA A 116 -1.97 22.31 -3.84
N ARG A 117 -2.59 22.32 -5.02
CA ARG A 117 -2.90 21.13 -5.80
C ARG A 117 -1.78 20.91 -6.80
N PHE A 118 -1.02 19.83 -6.63
CA PHE A 118 0.11 19.58 -7.49
C PHE A 118 0.31 18.08 -7.69
N LEU A 119 0.54 17.67 -8.94
CA LEU A 119 0.92 16.31 -9.32
C LEU A 119 2.18 16.40 -10.16
N ALA A 120 3.23 15.75 -9.70
CA ALA A 120 4.46 15.58 -10.48
C ALA A 120 4.60 14.12 -10.92
N HIS A 121 4.97 13.95 -12.19
CA HIS A 121 5.41 12.66 -12.72
C HIS A 121 6.92 12.61 -12.75
N TRP A 122 7.45 11.44 -12.42
CA TRP A 122 8.89 11.19 -12.40
C TRP A 122 9.24 10.11 -13.40
N GLU A 123 10.23 10.38 -14.23
CA GLU A 123 10.91 9.37 -15.01
C GLU A 123 12.08 8.83 -14.19
N VAL A 124 12.08 7.51 -13.95
CA VAL A 124 13.11 6.79 -13.21
C VAL A 124 13.97 6.04 -14.20
N ASP A 125 15.19 6.51 -14.39
CA ASP A 125 16.14 5.93 -15.34
C ASP A 125 17.59 6.30 -14.98
N GLY A 126 18.52 5.39 -15.23
CA GLY A 126 19.95 5.61 -15.03
C GLY A 126 20.34 5.98 -13.60
N GLY A 127 19.65 5.41 -12.60
CA GLY A 127 19.91 5.64 -11.19
C GLY A 127 19.37 6.96 -10.65
N PHE A 128 18.43 7.61 -11.35
CA PHE A 128 17.84 8.88 -10.92
C PHE A 128 16.37 9.01 -11.32
N ALA A 129 15.64 9.77 -10.51
CA ALA A 129 14.31 10.25 -10.85
C ALA A 129 14.36 11.73 -11.27
N ARG A 130 13.68 12.07 -12.37
CA ARG A 130 13.55 13.42 -12.92
C ARG A 130 12.11 13.73 -13.25
N SER A 131 11.73 15.01 -13.15
CA SER A 131 10.38 15.46 -13.46
C SER A 131 10.42 16.74 -14.29
N VAL A 132 9.57 16.80 -15.32
CA VAL A 132 9.39 18.01 -16.13
C VAL A 132 8.62 19.09 -15.36
N GLN A 133 7.80 18.69 -14.38
CA GLN A 133 7.06 19.63 -13.52
C GLN A 133 7.95 20.27 -12.46
N ILE A 134 9.13 19.69 -12.18
CA ILE A 134 10.10 20.19 -11.22
C ILE A 134 11.47 20.26 -11.91
N PRO A 135 11.66 21.23 -12.83
CA PRO A 135 12.88 21.31 -13.60
C PRO A 135 14.10 21.59 -12.71
N GLY A 136 15.24 21.06 -13.09
CA GLY A 136 16.50 21.23 -12.37
C GLY A 136 16.67 20.31 -11.15
N VAL A 137 15.65 19.55 -10.76
CA VAL A 137 15.74 18.57 -9.69
C VAL A 137 16.07 17.17 -10.25
N ARG A 138 17.05 16.53 -9.64
CA ARG A 138 17.45 15.16 -9.90
C ARG A 138 17.59 14.43 -8.57
N ILE A 139 16.76 13.42 -8.35
CA ILE A 139 16.75 12.64 -7.11
C ILE A 139 17.51 11.35 -7.36
N PRO A 140 18.55 11.02 -6.58
CA PRO A 140 19.19 9.71 -6.66
C PRO A 140 18.19 8.60 -6.40
N GLU A 141 18.31 7.50 -7.11
CA GLU A 141 17.48 6.32 -6.92
C GLU A 141 17.76 5.70 -5.54
N GLY A 142 16.71 5.54 -4.75
CA GLY A 142 16.72 4.87 -3.47
C GLY A 142 15.44 4.05 -3.39
N ILE A 143 15.47 2.82 -3.90
CA ILE A 143 14.28 1.97 -3.99
C ILE A 143 14.03 1.31 -2.64
N PHE A 144 12.81 1.37 -2.17
CA PHE A 144 12.37 0.67 -0.95
C PHE A 144 10.88 0.36 -1.01
N MET A 145 10.45 -0.62 -0.21
CA MET A 145 9.03 -0.93 -0.04
C MET A 145 8.37 0.10 0.88
N GLY A 146 7.26 0.68 0.43
CA GLY A 146 6.49 1.64 1.25
C GLY A 146 5.80 0.97 2.43
N THR A 147 5.37 -0.29 2.25
CA THR A 147 4.71 -1.07 3.29
C THR A 147 5.08 -2.54 3.15
N ALA A 148 5.54 -3.12 4.24
CA ALA A 148 5.75 -4.57 4.40
C ALA A 148 5.44 -4.94 5.85
N GLY A 149 4.93 -6.14 6.09
CA GLY A 149 4.63 -6.58 7.44
C GLY A 149 4.03 -7.98 7.48
N VAL A 150 3.65 -8.40 8.68
CA VAL A 150 3.00 -9.68 8.94
C VAL A 150 1.54 -9.47 9.33
N ALA A 151 0.71 -10.48 9.10
CA ALA A 151 -0.68 -10.45 9.52
C ALA A 151 -0.77 -10.26 11.05
N PRO A 152 -1.56 -9.29 11.54
CA PRO A 152 -1.75 -9.09 12.97
C PRO A 152 -2.61 -10.20 13.58
N SER A 153 -2.51 -10.40 14.89
CA SER A 153 -3.45 -11.27 15.58
C SER A 153 -4.85 -10.65 15.64
N PRO A 154 -5.92 -11.46 15.80
CA PRO A 154 -7.28 -10.94 16.03
C PRO A 154 -7.36 -9.94 17.19
N GLU A 155 -6.64 -10.20 18.29
CA GLU A 155 -6.60 -9.33 19.46
C GLU A 155 -5.97 -7.97 19.14
N GLN A 156 -4.88 -7.96 18.36
CA GLN A 156 -4.25 -6.73 17.91
C GLN A 156 -5.19 -5.91 17.02
N MET A 157 -5.89 -6.56 16.09
CA MET A 157 -6.85 -5.89 15.21
C MET A 157 -7.98 -5.24 16.02
N LEU A 158 -8.53 -5.95 17.01
CA LEU A 158 -9.56 -5.40 17.90
C LEU A 158 -9.03 -4.21 18.71
N ALA A 159 -7.82 -4.30 19.25
CA ALA A 159 -7.19 -3.22 20.00
C ALA A 159 -6.97 -1.97 19.13
N TRP A 160 -6.50 -2.15 17.90
CA TRP A 160 -6.29 -1.03 16.96
C TRP A 160 -7.61 -0.39 16.52
N SER A 161 -8.61 -1.21 16.21
CA SER A 161 -9.95 -0.70 15.85
C SER A 161 -10.60 0.07 17.01
N ALA A 162 -10.43 -0.41 18.24
CA ALA A 162 -10.93 0.28 19.44
C ALA A 162 -10.21 1.63 19.65
N ARG A 163 -8.89 1.70 19.43
CA ARG A 163 -8.12 2.94 19.52
C ARG A 163 -8.56 3.97 18.46
N GLU A 164 -8.78 3.54 17.22
CA GLU A 164 -9.26 4.41 16.15
C GLU A 164 -10.69 4.92 16.46
N ALA A 165 -11.57 4.05 16.90
CA ALA A 165 -12.92 4.44 17.31
C ALA A 165 -12.90 5.43 18.49
N ASP A 166 -11.98 5.27 19.44
CA ASP A 166 -11.78 6.22 20.54
C ASP A 166 -11.28 7.58 20.03
N LEU A 167 -10.33 7.59 19.10
CA LEU A 167 -9.86 8.81 18.47
C LEU A 167 -11.01 9.58 17.82
N VAL A 168 -11.86 8.91 17.05
CA VAL A 168 -13.04 9.55 16.42
C VAL A 168 -14.01 10.10 17.46
N ARG A 169 -14.28 9.35 18.53
CA ARG A 169 -15.16 9.83 19.63
C ARG A 169 -14.63 11.08 20.30
N ARG A 170 -13.33 11.26 20.37
CA ARG A 170 -12.66 12.45 20.92
C ARG A 170 -12.52 13.61 19.93
N GLY A 171 -13.12 13.50 18.74
CA GLY A 171 -13.10 14.55 17.71
C GLY A 171 -11.92 14.47 16.75
N GLY A 172 -11.11 13.42 16.81
CA GLY A 172 -10.07 13.14 15.82
C GLY A 172 -10.65 12.52 14.55
N ILE A 173 -9.80 12.30 13.56
CA ILE A 173 -10.18 11.69 12.29
C ILE A 173 -9.42 10.37 12.09
N ALA A 174 -10.17 9.28 12.00
CA ALA A 174 -9.69 8.01 11.49
C ALA A 174 -10.56 7.56 10.32
N LEU A 175 -9.95 7.02 9.28
CA LEU A 175 -10.66 6.40 8.16
C LEU A 175 -10.91 4.94 8.50
N LEU A 176 -12.05 4.65 9.09
CA LEU A 176 -12.45 3.27 9.35
C LEU A 176 -12.59 2.51 8.02
N PRO A 177 -12.21 1.22 7.97
CA PRO A 177 -12.38 0.41 6.77
C PRO A 177 -13.87 0.20 6.47
N ASP A 178 -14.22 0.31 5.18
CA ASP A 178 -15.53 -0.04 4.67
C ASP A 178 -15.49 -1.49 4.18
N ALA A 179 -16.42 -2.31 4.63
CA ALA A 179 -16.50 -3.73 4.28
C ALA A 179 -16.61 -3.95 2.77
N GLN A 180 -17.31 -3.06 2.06
CA GLN A 180 -17.51 -3.16 0.61
C GLN A 180 -16.22 -2.96 -0.21
N ASP A 181 -15.21 -2.37 0.39
CA ASP A 181 -13.93 -2.09 -0.27
C ASP A 181 -12.87 -3.16 0.01
N ALA A 182 -13.21 -4.21 0.75
CA ALA A 182 -12.28 -5.29 1.04
C ALA A 182 -11.97 -6.13 -0.21
N VAL A 183 -10.69 -6.44 -0.39
CA VAL A 183 -10.20 -7.41 -1.38
C VAL A 183 -9.24 -8.34 -0.64
N PRO A 184 -9.45 -9.65 -0.65
CA PRO A 184 -10.63 -10.37 -1.16
C PRO A 184 -11.91 -10.03 -0.37
N PRO A 185 -13.09 -10.14 -1.01
CA PRO A 185 -14.37 -9.82 -0.38
C PRO A 185 -14.90 -10.98 0.49
N HIS A 186 -14.22 -11.25 1.60
CA HIS A 186 -14.61 -12.32 2.53
C HIS A 186 -15.20 -11.70 3.81
N GLU A 187 -16.35 -12.19 4.29
CA GLU A 187 -17.08 -11.60 5.42
C GLU A 187 -16.25 -11.32 6.68
N PRO A 188 -15.47 -12.27 7.24
CA PRO A 188 -14.62 -11.97 8.38
C PRO A 188 -13.59 -10.88 8.06
N ILE A 189 -12.99 -10.91 6.88
CA ILE A 189 -12.00 -9.93 6.43
C ILE A 189 -12.66 -8.57 6.23
N ALA A 190 -13.83 -8.54 5.58
CA ALA A 190 -14.57 -7.33 5.32
C ALA A 190 -15.04 -6.63 6.59
N SER A 191 -15.49 -7.40 7.59
CA SER A 191 -16.08 -6.88 8.82
C SER A 191 -15.05 -6.51 9.90
N THR A 192 -13.88 -7.15 9.91
CA THR A 192 -12.87 -6.99 10.96
C THR A 192 -11.47 -6.64 10.47
N GLY A 193 -11.20 -6.79 9.17
CA GLY A 193 -9.89 -6.51 8.59
C GLY A 193 -9.54 -5.03 8.64
N LEU A 194 -8.32 -4.73 9.05
CA LEU A 194 -7.78 -3.37 9.02
C LEU A 194 -7.34 -3.01 7.60
N ARG A 195 -7.40 -1.74 7.24
CA ARG A 195 -6.82 -1.25 5.99
C ARG A 195 -5.31 -1.46 5.97
N THR A 196 -4.78 -1.73 4.78
CA THR A 196 -3.32 -1.76 4.56
C THR A 196 -2.69 -0.38 4.69
N MET A 197 -3.46 0.68 4.45
CA MET A 197 -3.05 2.05 4.66
C MET A 197 -3.18 2.43 6.14
N PRO A 198 -2.17 3.06 6.76
CA PRO A 198 -2.31 3.60 8.10
C PRO A 198 -3.52 4.53 8.21
N PRO A 199 -4.21 4.56 9.35
CA PRO A 199 -5.27 5.53 9.59
C PRO A 199 -4.72 6.95 9.44
N ARG A 200 -5.52 7.83 8.86
CA ARG A 200 -5.19 9.26 8.83
C ARG A 200 -5.53 9.85 10.18
N GLU A 201 -4.54 10.00 11.01
CA GLU A 201 -4.66 10.77 12.22
C GLU A 201 -4.49 12.25 11.88
N ASN A 202 -5.47 13.05 12.24
CA ASN A 202 -5.25 14.48 12.40
C ASN A 202 -4.66 14.64 13.80
N GLY A 203 -3.36 14.65 13.88
CA GLY A 203 -2.66 15.13 15.04
C GLY A 203 -2.49 16.63 14.95
#